data_c7192ee867c464efec34b513b658e327
#
_entry.id   c7192ee867c464efec34b513b658e327
#
_cell.length_a   1.000
_cell.length_b   1.000
_cell.length_c   1.000
_cell.angle_alpha   90.00
_cell.angle_beta   90.00
_cell.angle_gamma   90.00
#
_symmetry.space_group_name_H-M   'P 1'
#
loop_
_entity.id
_entity.type
_entity.pdbx_description
1 polymer ?
#
loop_
_entity_poly.entity_id
_entity_poly.type
_entity_poly.pdbx_seq_one_letter_code
_entity_poly.pdbx_strand_id
1 'polypeptide(L)'
;DFLIKYGHRSVMEAELAAPAWEEDPNAVLGLIKNFVELPPEVAPDRIVERQAAERLEATRFIEGRLGPVRRRLFRFLRGQAQLYVSLREQTKSLWMEVTHVIRRIYRELGRKLHGAGLLADPQDIYFLTAAEVKGLVLGELGAEEARARIGRRRAEFERNRHVKLPEFFTGRPRRAFAEPAVAAGPVLKGIPVSPGVVTGPARVVVDPRLQPEIRPGEILVAPVTDAGWTPLFLVAAGLVVDVGGPLSHGSIVA
;
A
#
# COMPACT_ATOMS: atom_id res chain seq x y z
N ASP A 1 9.92 16.18 -13.23
CA ASP A 1 8.50 16.50 -13.03
C ASP A 1 7.73 15.43 -12.24
N PHE A 2 7.94 14.13 -12.51
CA PHE A 2 7.24 13.06 -11.79
C PHE A 2 7.50 13.07 -10.27
N LEU A 3 8.76 13.11 -9.85
CA LEU A 3 9.12 13.13 -8.42
C LEU A 3 8.71 14.43 -7.72
N ILE A 4 8.60 15.56 -8.42
CA ILE A 4 8.05 16.80 -7.84
C ILE A 4 6.60 16.58 -7.42
N LYS A 5 5.82 15.85 -8.23
CA LYS A 5 4.39 15.61 -7.99
C LYS A 5 4.12 14.41 -7.08
N TYR A 6 4.88 13.34 -7.23
CA TYR A 6 4.62 12.05 -6.59
C TYR A 6 5.76 11.56 -5.69
N GLY A 7 6.83 12.33 -5.52
CA GLY A 7 8.00 11.94 -4.73
C GLY A 7 7.70 11.67 -3.25
N HIS A 8 6.58 12.23 -2.74
CA HIS A 8 6.08 11.96 -1.40
C HIS A 8 5.50 10.55 -1.19
N ARG A 9 5.22 9.82 -2.29
CA ARG A 9 4.69 8.46 -2.24
C ARG A 9 5.77 7.46 -1.84
N SER A 10 5.35 6.33 -1.30
CA SER A 10 6.23 5.22 -0.95
C SER A 10 5.50 3.89 -1.07
N VAL A 11 6.23 2.80 -1.00
CA VAL A 11 5.69 1.51 -0.58
C VAL A 11 5.55 1.54 0.94
N MET A 12 4.46 1.05 1.49
CA MET A 12 4.09 1.18 2.91
C MET A 12 3.87 2.66 3.31
N GLU A 13 3.07 3.38 2.55
CA GLU A 13 2.84 4.84 2.64
C GLU A 13 2.52 5.36 4.05
N ALA A 14 1.88 4.55 4.91
CA ALA A 14 1.56 4.93 6.28
C ALA A 14 2.72 4.75 7.27
N GLU A 15 3.84 4.13 6.83
CA GLU A 15 5.00 3.88 7.68
C GLU A 15 5.99 5.03 7.57
N LEU A 16 6.15 5.78 8.67
CA LEU A 16 7.03 6.94 8.68
C LEU A 16 8.51 6.58 8.45
N ALA A 17 8.93 5.36 8.77
CA ALA A 17 10.29 4.88 8.53
C ALA A 17 10.52 4.44 7.08
N ALA A 18 9.47 4.22 6.26
CA ALA A 18 9.61 3.79 4.87
C ALA A 18 10.12 4.93 3.98
N PRO A 19 11.15 4.70 3.13
CA PRO A 19 11.69 5.74 2.26
C PRO A 19 10.64 6.17 1.23
N ALA A 20 10.54 7.48 1.00
CA ALA A 20 9.72 8.05 -0.06
C ALA A 20 10.43 7.92 -1.43
N TRP A 21 9.67 7.98 -2.52
CA TRP A 21 10.22 7.87 -3.87
C TRP A 21 11.24 8.96 -4.21
N GLU A 22 11.13 10.16 -3.64
CA GLU A 22 12.16 11.19 -3.81
C GLU A 22 13.48 10.83 -3.10
N GLU A 23 13.44 9.95 -2.11
CA GLU A 23 14.62 9.50 -1.36
C GLU A 23 15.29 8.28 -2.02
N ASP A 24 14.49 7.46 -2.72
CA ASP A 24 14.96 6.30 -3.49
C ASP A 24 14.32 6.27 -4.90
N PRO A 25 14.83 7.08 -5.83
CA PRO A 25 14.35 7.08 -7.21
C PRO A 25 14.53 5.74 -7.94
N ASN A 26 15.46 4.89 -7.50
CA ASN A 26 15.68 3.59 -8.12
C ASN A 26 14.48 2.65 -7.95
N ALA A 27 13.75 2.76 -6.84
CA ALA A 27 12.51 2.03 -6.65
C ALA A 27 11.49 2.37 -7.75
N VAL A 28 11.38 3.68 -8.10
CA VAL A 28 10.48 4.13 -9.18
C VAL A 28 10.96 3.66 -10.56
N LEU A 29 12.27 3.71 -10.81
CA LEU A 29 12.84 3.22 -12.06
C LEU A 29 12.60 1.72 -12.26
N GLY A 30 12.70 0.94 -11.18
CA GLY A 30 12.34 -0.48 -11.20
C GLY A 30 10.88 -0.74 -11.56
N LEU A 31 9.97 0.08 -11.03
CA LEU A 31 8.55 0.01 -11.41
C LEU A 31 8.32 0.40 -12.88
N ILE A 32 8.98 1.47 -13.36
CA ILE A 32 8.88 1.93 -14.76
C ILE A 32 9.40 0.86 -15.71
N LYS A 33 10.46 0.16 -15.37
CA LYS A 33 11.01 -0.93 -16.19
C LYS A 33 9.94 -1.95 -16.59
N ASN A 34 9.05 -2.31 -15.66
CA ASN A 34 7.96 -3.23 -15.93
C ASN A 34 6.98 -2.75 -17.03
N PHE A 35 6.94 -1.43 -17.31
CA PHE A 35 6.08 -0.87 -18.35
C PHE A 35 6.77 -0.74 -19.71
N VAL A 36 8.10 -0.62 -19.73
CA VAL A 36 8.86 -0.38 -20.98
C VAL A 36 8.76 -1.55 -21.94
N GLU A 37 8.66 -2.77 -21.40
CA GLU A 37 8.61 -4.00 -22.18
C GLU A 37 7.16 -4.47 -22.46
N LEU A 38 6.14 -3.70 -22.03
CA LEU A 38 4.75 -4.09 -22.25
C LEU A 38 4.32 -3.90 -23.70
N PRO A 39 3.48 -4.82 -24.22
CA PRO A 39 2.82 -4.61 -25.48
C PRO A 39 1.96 -3.33 -25.47
N PRO A 40 1.86 -2.59 -26.59
CA PRO A 40 1.08 -1.34 -26.66
C PRO A 40 -0.39 -1.47 -26.21
N GLU A 41 -0.96 -2.68 -26.37
CA GLU A 41 -2.37 -2.98 -26.03
C GLU A 41 -2.62 -2.96 -24.51
N VAL A 42 -1.57 -3.19 -23.70
CA VAL A 42 -1.63 -3.17 -22.22
C VAL A 42 -0.97 -1.94 -21.64
N ALA A 43 -0.67 -0.93 -22.46
CA ALA A 43 -0.21 0.36 -21.97
C ALA A 43 -1.26 1.01 -21.03
N PRO A 44 -0.85 1.72 -19.97
CA PRO A 44 -1.75 2.26 -18.95
C PRO A 44 -2.90 3.12 -19.53
N ASP A 45 -2.62 3.94 -20.53
CA ASP A 45 -3.61 4.76 -21.23
C ASP A 45 -4.67 3.90 -21.93
N ARG A 46 -4.28 2.82 -22.59
CA ARG A 46 -5.19 1.87 -23.25
C ARG A 46 -6.06 1.12 -22.25
N ILE A 47 -5.49 0.76 -21.10
CA ILE A 47 -6.28 0.14 -20.02
C ILE A 47 -7.35 1.10 -19.52
N VAL A 48 -7.00 2.36 -19.27
CA VAL A 48 -7.94 3.40 -18.83
C VAL A 48 -9.06 3.62 -19.86
N GLU A 49 -8.73 3.70 -21.16
CA GLU A 49 -9.71 3.83 -22.24
C GLU A 49 -10.67 2.64 -22.28
N ARG A 50 -10.14 1.42 -22.21
CA ARG A 50 -10.95 0.18 -22.21
C ARG A 50 -11.88 0.14 -21.01
N GLN A 51 -11.38 0.36 -19.80
CA GLN A 51 -12.19 0.38 -18.58
C GLN A 51 -13.29 1.45 -18.63
N ALA A 52 -13.00 2.61 -19.22
CA ALA A 52 -14.01 3.66 -19.41
C ALA A 52 -15.11 3.23 -20.36
N ALA A 53 -14.76 2.55 -21.46
CA ALA A 53 -15.72 2.01 -22.44
C ALA A 53 -16.60 0.91 -21.81
N GLU A 54 -16.00 -0.07 -21.14
CA GLU A 54 -16.69 -1.15 -20.44
C GLU A 54 -17.66 -0.62 -19.38
N ARG A 55 -17.22 0.36 -18.59
CA ARG A 55 -18.07 1.03 -17.59
C ARG A 55 -19.27 1.73 -18.24
N LEU A 56 -19.07 2.37 -19.38
CA LEU A 56 -20.14 3.04 -20.11
C LEU A 56 -21.16 2.03 -20.66
N GLU A 57 -20.68 0.93 -21.22
CA GLU A 57 -21.52 -0.16 -21.73
C GLU A 57 -22.34 -0.79 -20.59
N ALA A 58 -21.70 -1.19 -19.50
CA ALA A 58 -22.37 -1.74 -18.32
C ALA A 58 -23.43 -0.77 -17.77
N THR A 59 -23.13 0.53 -17.76
CA THR A 59 -24.08 1.56 -17.32
C THR A 59 -25.31 1.60 -18.23
N ARG A 60 -25.13 1.62 -19.55
CA ARG A 60 -26.22 1.63 -20.54
C ARG A 60 -27.08 0.36 -20.43
N PHE A 61 -26.44 -0.78 -20.27
CA PHE A 61 -27.08 -2.06 -20.08
C PHE A 61 -28.01 -2.08 -18.86
N ILE A 62 -27.54 -1.59 -17.71
CA ILE A 62 -28.34 -1.52 -16.48
C ILE A 62 -29.47 -0.50 -16.65
N GLU A 63 -29.18 0.70 -17.15
CA GLU A 63 -30.15 1.76 -17.32
C GLU A 63 -31.30 1.37 -18.30
N GLY A 64 -30.99 0.57 -19.31
CA GLY A 64 -32.00 0.04 -20.25
C GLY A 64 -32.99 -0.93 -19.60
N ARG A 65 -32.63 -1.55 -18.49
CA ARG A 65 -33.49 -2.52 -17.77
C ARG A 65 -34.27 -1.89 -16.60
N LEU A 66 -33.99 -0.64 -16.27
CA LEU A 66 -34.62 0.05 -15.16
C LEU A 66 -35.76 0.96 -15.61
N GLY A 67 -36.89 0.92 -14.90
CA GLY A 67 -37.96 1.91 -15.07
C GLY A 67 -37.49 3.31 -14.65
N PRO A 68 -38.23 4.38 -14.99
CA PRO A 68 -37.76 5.77 -14.87
C PRO A 68 -37.31 6.16 -13.45
N VAL A 69 -38.07 5.77 -12.43
CA VAL A 69 -37.74 6.09 -11.03
C VAL A 69 -36.45 5.39 -10.58
N ARG A 70 -36.37 4.06 -10.85
CA ARG A 70 -35.17 3.27 -10.47
C ARG A 70 -33.94 3.73 -11.26
N ARG A 71 -34.11 4.15 -12.51
CA ARG A 71 -33.01 4.70 -13.32
C ARG A 71 -32.49 6.00 -12.74
N ARG A 72 -33.37 6.90 -12.28
CA ARG A 72 -32.96 8.15 -11.61
C ARG A 72 -32.21 7.86 -10.32
N LEU A 73 -32.70 6.95 -9.50
CA LEU A 73 -32.05 6.53 -8.26
C LEU A 73 -30.69 5.88 -8.55
N PHE A 74 -30.59 5.00 -9.53
CA PHE A 74 -29.32 4.37 -9.94
C PHE A 74 -28.30 5.41 -10.37
N ARG A 75 -28.67 6.39 -11.21
CA ARG A 75 -27.77 7.46 -11.65
C ARG A 75 -27.25 8.28 -10.45
N PHE A 76 -28.14 8.62 -9.54
CA PHE A 76 -27.76 9.35 -8.31
C PHE A 76 -26.78 8.53 -7.48
N LEU A 77 -27.11 7.29 -7.12
CA LEU A 77 -26.26 6.44 -6.30
C LEU A 77 -24.91 6.15 -6.96
N ARG A 78 -24.90 5.88 -8.24
CA ARG A 78 -23.66 5.71 -9.01
C ARG A 78 -22.78 6.96 -8.95
N GLY A 79 -23.36 8.14 -9.17
CA GLY A 79 -22.65 9.42 -9.08
C GLY A 79 -22.06 9.65 -7.69
N GLN A 80 -22.83 9.36 -6.64
CA GLN A 80 -22.32 9.45 -5.26
C GLN A 80 -21.18 8.46 -5.01
N ALA A 81 -21.33 7.19 -5.43
CA ALA A 81 -20.28 6.18 -5.27
C ALA A 81 -18.97 6.60 -5.95
N GLN A 82 -19.04 7.09 -7.20
CA GLN A 82 -17.88 7.59 -7.93
C GLN A 82 -17.22 8.79 -7.23
N LEU A 83 -18.04 9.73 -6.74
CA LEU A 83 -17.54 10.89 -5.99
C LEU A 83 -16.81 10.46 -4.72
N TYR A 84 -17.44 9.60 -3.90
CA TYR A 84 -16.84 9.19 -2.63
C TYR A 84 -15.59 8.34 -2.80
N VAL A 85 -15.53 7.46 -3.80
CA VAL A 85 -14.30 6.72 -4.12
C VAL A 85 -13.18 7.67 -4.53
N SER A 86 -13.47 8.66 -5.38
CA SER A 86 -12.49 9.67 -5.79
C SER A 86 -12.02 10.52 -4.60
N LEU A 87 -12.94 11.01 -3.76
CA LEU A 87 -12.61 11.78 -2.56
C LEU A 87 -11.77 10.98 -1.56
N ARG A 88 -12.07 9.69 -1.39
CA ARG A 88 -11.28 8.81 -0.54
C ARG A 88 -9.82 8.76 -0.99
N GLU A 89 -9.56 8.55 -2.28
CA GLU A 89 -8.19 8.48 -2.81
C GLU A 89 -7.48 9.84 -2.75
N GLN A 90 -8.19 10.94 -3.02
CA GLN A 90 -7.64 12.30 -2.89
C GLN A 90 -7.29 12.63 -1.43
N THR A 91 -8.18 12.31 -0.48
CA THR A 91 -7.93 12.52 0.95
C THR A 91 -6.73 11.70 1.43
N LYS A 92 -6.63 10.45 0.96
CA LYS A 92 -5.47 9.61 1.25
C LYS A 92 -4.19 10.25 0.71
N SER A 93 -4.20 10.73 -0.54
CA SER A 93 -3.02 11.38 -1.13
C SER A 93 -2.57 12.60 -0.33
N LEU A 94 -3.52 13.47 0.06
CA LEU A 94 -3.23 14.64 0.91
C LEU A 94 -2.64 14.23 2.26
N TRP A 95 -3.19 13.18 2.87
CA TRP A 95 -2.64 12.65 4.13
C TRP A 95 -1.21 12.16 3.96
N MET A 96 -0.88 11.51 2.84
CA MET A 96 0.49 11.07 2.55
C MET A 96 1.44 12.26 2.35
N GLU A 97 0.99 13.35 1.74
CA GLU A 97 1.79 14.60 1.64
C GLU A 97 2.14 15.15 3.03
N VAL A 98 1.15 15.21 3.94
CA VAL A 98 1.38 15.64 5.33
C VAL A 98 2.35 14.70 6.04
N THR A 99 2.16 13.40 5.91
CA THR A 99 3.05 12.37 6.49
C THR A 99 4.48 12.53 5.97
N HIS A 100 4.63 12.82 4.68
CA HIS A 100 5.94 13.07 4.06
C HIS A 100 6.64 14.31 4.64
N VAL A 101 5.91 15.41 4.89
CA VAL A 101 6.47 16.59 5.56
C VAL A 101 6.97 16.22 6.97
N ILE A 102 6.18 15.48 7.73
CA ILE A 102 6.57 15.00 9.06
C ILE A 102 7.82 14.12 8.95
N ARG A 103 7.87 13.19 7.98
CA ARG A 103 9.05 12.36 7.73
C ARG A 103 10.31 13.19 7.47
N ARG A 104 10.23 14.22 6.62
CA ARG A 104 11.37 15.12 6.35
C ARG A 104 11.90 15.79 7.61
N ILE A 105 11.00 16.22 8.50
CA ILE A 105 11.37 16.81 9.80
C ILE A 105 12.09 15.77 10.67
N TYR A 106 11.52 14.58 10.82
CA TYR A 106 12.13 13.52 11.63
C TYR A 106 13.46 13.05 11.07
N ARG A 107 13.61 12.94 9.76
CA ARG A 107 14.86 12.59 9.10
C ARG A 107 15.94 13.62 9.37
N GLU A 108 15.61 14.91 9.29
CA GLU A 108 16.55 15.99 9.61
C GLU A 108 16.94 16.00 11.10
N LEU A 109 15.98 15.83 11.99
CA LEU A 109 16.23 15.67 13.41
C LEU A 109 17.12 14.45 13.71
N GLY A 110 16.85 13.32 13.09
CA GLY A 110 17.67 12.11 13.24
C GLY A 110 19.13 12.35 12.85
N ARG A 111 19.36 13.04 11.70
CA ARG A 111 20.73 13.41 11.28
C ARG A 111 21.41 14.34 12.28
N LYS A 112 20.71 15.35 12.78
CA LYS A 112 21.26 16.30 13.76
C LYS A 112 21.56 15.63 15.09
N LEU A 113 20.65 14.79 15.60
CA LEU A 113 20.88 14.05 16.85
C LEU A 113 22.01 13.03 16.72
N HIS A 114 22.15 12.39 15.58
CA HIS A 114 23.30 11.52 15.28
C HIS A 114 24.61 12.33 15.24
N GLY A 115 24.64 13.45 14.52
CA GLY A 115 25.81 14.33 14.48
C GLY A 115 26.22 14.89 15.85
N ALA A 116 25.26 15.04 16.77
CA ALA A 116 25.52 15.40 18.17
C ALA A 116 25.93 14.21 19.05
N GLY A 117 26.04 12.98 18.51
CA GLY A 117 26.40 11.77 19.26
C GLY A 117 25.27 11.22 20.16
N LEU A 118 24.05 11.74 20.04
CA LEU A 118 22.89 11.33 20.84
C LEU A 118 22.23 10.06 20.29
N LEU A 119 22.27 9.84 18.97
CA LEU A 119 21.82 8.61 18.31
C LEU A 119 23.01 7.89 17.67
N ALA A 120 22.97 6.55 17.62
CA ALA A 120 23.97 5.74 16.92
C ALA A 120 23.78 5.77 15.41
N ASP A 121 22.53 5.83 14.94
CA ASP A 121 22.12 5.89 13.55
C ASP A 121 21.01 6.95 13.39
N PRO A 122 20.98 7.76 12.31
CA PRO A 122 19.88 8.70 12.06
C PRO A 122 18.49 8.05 12.05
N GLN A 123 18.39 6.80 11.60
CA GLN A 123 17.14 6.04 11.54
C GLN A 123 16.63 5.58 12.91
N ASP A 124 17.46 5.63 13.95
CA ASP A 124 17.10 5.30 15.32
C ASP A 124 15.95 6.18 15.85
N ILE A 125 15.79 7.37 15.29
CA ILE A 125 14.71 8.29 15.67
C ILE A 125 13.31 7.66 15.51
N TYR A 126 13.12 6.76 14.57
CA TYR A 126 11.83 6.08 14.33
C TYR A 126 11.49 5.03 15.39
N PHE A 127 12.44 4.69 16.26
CA PHE A 127 12.20 3.85 17.44
C PHE A 127 11.91 4.66 18.71
N LEU A 128 11.86 6.00 18.62
CA LEU A 128 11.50 6.89 19.70
C LEU A 128 10.11 7.48 19.51
N THR A 129 9.39 7.70 20.61
CA THR A 129 8.16 8.47 20.59
C THR A 129 8.46 9.97 20.41
N ALA A 130 7.48 10.75 19.95
CA ALA A 130 7.65 12.21 19.82
C ALA A 130 8.06 12.88 21.15
N ALA A 131 7.53 12.40 22.29
CA ALA A 131 7.90 12.90 23.60
C ALA A 131 9.37 12.58 23.94
N GLU A 132 9.85 11.40 23.61
CA GLU A 132 11.25 11.00 23.84
C GLU A 132 12.21 11.76 22.92
N VAL A 133 11.84 11.99 21.67
CA VAL A 133 12.61 12.86 20.75
C VAL A 133 12.71 14.27 21.31
N LYS A 134 11.60 14.83 21.79
CA LYS A 134 11.60 16.13 22.48
C LYS A 134 12.48 16.13 23.70
N GLY A 135 12.36 15.11 24.57
CA GLY A 135 13.20 14.97 25.78
C GLY A 135 14.69 14.88 25.46
N LEU A 136 15.06 14.17 24.37
CA LEU A 136 16.44 14.05 23.92
C LEU A 136 16.99 15.41 23.42
N VAL A 137 16.17 16.18 22.67
CA VAL A 137 16.54 17.53 22.20
C VAL A 137 16.71 18.52 23.35
N LEU A 138 15.85 18.43 24.38
CA LEU A 138 15.90 19.32 25.56
C LEU A 138 16.91 18.87 26.63
N GLY A 139 17.57 17.72 26.46
CA GLY A 139 18.48 17.17 27.46
C GLY A 139 17.78 16.53 28.68
N GLU A 140 16.45 16.34 28.60
CA GLU A 140 15.63 15.68 29.63
C GLU A 140 15.75 14.14 29.57
N LEU A 141 16.10 13.62 28.39
CA LEU A 141 16.40 12.19 28.17
C LEU A 141 17.87 12.03 27.79
N GLY A 142 18.61 11.23 28.57
CA GLY A 142 20.02 10.94 28.30
C GLY A 142 20.20 10.01 27.08
N ALA A 143 21.34 10.19 26.39
CA ALA A 143 21.69 9.39 25.21
C ALA A 143 21.74 7.88 25.47
N GLU A 144 22.32 7.48 26.63
CA GLU A 144 22.39 6.08 27.05
C GLU A 144 21.03 5.45 27.22
N GLU A 145 20.11 6.16 27.89
CA GLU A 145 18.74 5.69 28.09
C GLU A 145 17.98 5.62 26.76
N ALA A 146 18.15 6.61 25.88
CA ALA A 146 17.58 6.59 24.55
C ALA A 146 18.04 5.35 23.76
N ARG A 147 19.35 5.06 23.74
CA ARG A 147 19.91 3.88 23.07
C ARG A 147 19.36 2.57 23.65
N ALA A 148 19.21 2.48 24.97
CA ALA A 148 18.62 1.30 25.60
C ALA A 148 17.17 1.08 25.19
N ARG A 149 16.35 2.15 25.07
CA ARG A 149 14.95 2.09 24.59
C ARG A 149 14.91 1.67 23.13
N ILE A 150 15.73 2.27 22.26
CA ILE A 150 15.85 1.94 20.84
C ILE A 150 16.20 0.47 20.67
N GLY A 151 17.23 -0.03 21.36
CA GLY A 151 17.66 -1.43 21.27
C GLY A 151 16.54 -2.42 21.63
N ARG A 152 15.80 -2.15 22.70
CA ARG A 152 14.64 -2.99 23.09
C ARG A 152 13.54 -2.99 22.03
N ARG A 153 13.17 -1.80 21.51
CA ARG A 153 12.10 -1.67 20.51
C ARG A 153 12.50 -2.25 19.16
N ARG A 154 13.75 -2.08 18.74
CA ARG A 154 14.29 -2.71 17.54
C ARG A 154 14.23 -4.24 17.64
N ALA A 155 14.66 -4.80 18.76
CA ALA A 155 14.58 -6.25 19.00
C ALA A 155 13.12 -6.74 19.04
N GLU A 156 12.21 -5.96 19.61
CA GLU A 156 10.77 -6.26 19.59
C GLU A 156 10.20 -6.19 18.18
N PHE A 157 10.53 -5.17 17.40
CA PHE A 157 10.11 -5.00 16.02
C PHE A 157 10.56 -6.20 15.16
N GLU A 158 11.83 -6.62 15.27
CA GLU A 158 12.34 -7.77 14.53
C GLU A 158 11.62 -9.08 14.91
N ARG A 159 11.36 -9.28 16.21
CA ARG A 159 10.55 -10.45 16.64
C ARG A 159 9.13 -10.41 16.08
N ASN A 160 8.53 -9.20 16.00
CA ASN A 160 7.15 -9.03 15.57
C ASN A 160 6.98 -9.10 14.05
N ARG A 161 8.04 -8.92 13.26
CA ARG A 161 7.98 -9.04 11.77
C ARG A 161 7.45 -10.38 11.29
N HIS A 162 7.63 -11.43 12.09
CA HIS A 162 7.19 -12.79 11.74
C HIS A 162 5.85 -13.18 12.41
N VAL A 163 5.26 -12.26 13.19
CA VAL A 163 3.99 -12.54 13.86
C VAL A 163 2.83 -12.29 12.89
N LYS A 164 2.11 -13.35 12.54
CA LYS A 164 0.85 -13.24 11.79
C LYS A 164 -0.27 -12.87 12.75
N LEU A 165 -0.90 -11.73 12.52
CA LEU A 165 -2.07 -11.30 13.27
C LEU A 165 -3.34 -11.89 12.65
N PRO A 166 -4.37 -12.25 13.45
CA PRO A 166 -5.68 -12.56 12.91
C PRO A 166 -6.27 -11.31 12.26
N GLU A 167 -7.07 -11.52 11.21
CA GLU A 167 -7.72 -10.44 10.46
C GLU A 167 -8.63 -9.57 11.36
N PHE A 168 -9.26 -10.18 12.34
CA PHE A 168 -10.08 -9.52 13.34
C PHE A 168 -9.74 -10.00 14.75
N PHE A 169 -9.62 -9.07 15.68
CA PHE A 169 -9.49 -9.38 17.11
C PHE A 169 -10.18 -8.33 17.97
N THR A 170 -10.65 -8.73 19.15
CA THR A 170 -11.25 -7.83 20.14
C THR A 170 -10.33 -7.69 21.34
N GLY A 171 -10.02 -6.48 21.77
CA GLY A 171 -9.12 -6.21 22.89
C GLY A 171 -7.65 -6.36 22.50
N ARG A 172 -6.80 -6.78 23.47
CA ARG A 172 -5.38 -7.02 23.21
C ARG A 172 -5.20 -8.45 22.69
N PRO A 173 -4.54 -8.65 21.53
CA PRO A 173 -4.27 -9.98 21.03
C PRO A 173 -3.38 -10.75 22.04
N ARG A 174 -3.79 -11.96 22.41
CA ARG A 174 -2.94 -12.86 23.18
C ARG A 174 -1.85 -13.40 22.27
N ARG A 175 -0.62 -13.55 22.76
CA ARG A 175 0.58 -13.95 22.00
C ARG A 175 0.53 -15.35 21.35
N ALA A 176 -0.50 -16.14 21.56
CA ALA A 176 -0.65 -17.44 20.92
C ALA A 176 -1.45 -17.28 19.62
N PHE A 177 -0.78 -16.93 18.56
CA PHE A 177 -1.36 -17.05 17.22
C PHE A 177 -1.08 -18.50 16.75
N ALA A 178 -2.14 -19.32 16.72
CA ALA A 178 -2.10 -20.54 15.96
C ALA A 178 -1.84 -20.13 14.49
N GLU A 179 -0.87 -20.74 13.85
CA GLU A 179 -0.78 -20.63 12.39
C GLU A 179 -2.16 -21.02 11.85
N PRO A 180 -2.77 -20.19 10.98
CA PRO A 180 -3.98 -20.61 10.30
C PRO A 180 -3.65 -21.94 9.63
N ALA A 181 -4.44 -22.95 9.91
CA ALA A 181 -4.27 -24.25 9.28
C ALA A 181 -4.23 -24.00 7.77
N VAL A 182 -3.08 -24.20 7.17
CA VAL A 182 -2.96 -24.14 5.71
C VAL A 182 -3.93 -25.16 5.22
N ALA A 183 -4.98 -24.72 4.52
CA ALA A 183 -5.95 -25.63 3.93
C ALA A 183 -5.17 -26.57 3.00
N ALA A 184 -4.90 -27.76 3.45
CA ALA A 184 -4.22 -28.78 2.67
C ALA A 184 -5.19 -29.23 1.57
N GLY A 185 -5.10 -28.60 0.40
CA GLY A 185 -5.96 -28.91 -0.72
C GLY A 185 -5.52 -28.16 -1.99
N PRO A 186 -5.88 -28.65 -3.17
CA PRO A 186 -5.54 -28.03 -4.44
C PRO A 186 -6.35 -26.74 -4.71
N VAL A 187 -7.26 -26.36 -3.81
CA VAL A 187 -8.17 -25.23 -4.00
C VAL A 187 -8.14 -24.29 -2.80
N LEU A 188 -7.83 -23.04 -3.04
CA LEU A 188 -7.99 -21.95 -2.08
C LEU A 188 -9.34 -21.24 -2.34
N LYS A 189 -10.04 -20.89 -1.28
CA LYS A 189 -11.29 -20.10 -1.34
C LYS A 189 -11.04 -18.69 -0.86
N GLY A 190 -11.60 -17.71 -1.57
CA GLY A 190 -11.51 -16.29 -1.24
C GLY A 190 -12.81 -15.54 -1.51
N ILE A 191 -12.82 -14.26 -1.18
CA ILE A 191 -13.93 -13.34 -1.47
C ILE A 191 -13.66 -12.68 -2.82
N PRO A 192 -14.52 -12.89 -3.85
CA PRO A 192 -14.37 -12.20 -5.12
C PRO A 192 -14.72 -10.71 -4.95
N VAL A 193 -13.83 -9.84 -5.42
CA VAL A 193 -14.00 -8.38 -5.31
C VAL A 193 -14.12 -7.69 -6.68
N SER A 194 -13.82 -8.43 -7.75
CA SER A 194 -13.89 -7.99 -9.14
C SER A 194 -14.54 -9.09 -9.98
N PRO A 195 -15.34 -8.77 -10.99
CA PRO A 195 -15.96 -9.77 -11.85
C PRO A 195 -14.92 -10.38 -12.80
N GLY A 196 -15.13 -11.64 -13.17
CA GLY A 196 -14.32 -12.33 -14.16
C GLY A 196 -13.71 -13.62 -13.66
N VAL A 197 -13.09 -14.34 -14.59
CA VAL A 197 -12.33 -15.58 -14.35
C VAL A 197 -11.04 -15.47 -15.14
N VAL A 198 -9.92 -15.71 -14.47
CA VAL A 198 -8.60 -15.66 -15.08
C VAL A 198 -7.86 -16.97 -14.83
N THR A 199 -7.11 -17.41 -15.82
CA THR A 199 -6.22 -18.56 -15.71
C THR A 199 -4.81 -18.14 -16.15
N GLY A 200 -3.82 -18.42 -15.34
CA GLY A 200 -2.43 -18.08 -15.63
C GLY A 200 -1.46 -18.53 -14.55
N PRO A 201 -0.16 -18.41 -14.78
CA PRO A 201 0.86 -18.69 -13.77
C PRO A 201 0.73 -17.75 -12.56
N ALA A 202 0.92 -18.28 -11.36
CA ALA A 202 0.93 -17.49 -10.14
C ALA A 202 2.33 -16.87 -9.92
N ARG A 203 2.38 -15.55 -9.75
CA ARG A 203 3.58 -14.81 -9.35
C ARG A 203 3.44 -14.33 -7.91
N VAL A 204 4.17 -14.96 -6.99
CA VAL A 204 4.17 -14.56 -5.59
C VAL A 204 5.15 -13.42 -5.38
N VAL A 205 4.63 -12.29 -4.90
CA VAL A 205 5.41 -11.09 -4.58
C VAL A 205 5.16 -10.73 -3.11
N VAL A 206 6.19 -10.79 -2.30
CA VAL A 206 6.11 -10.46 -0.87
C VAL A 206 6.44 -8.99 -0.63
N ASP A 207 7.39 -8.43 -1.39
CA ASP A 207 7.84 -7.06 -1.29
C ASP A 207 8.06 -6.46 -2.69
N PRO A 208 7.26 -5.46 -3.10
CA PRO A 208 7.36 -4.84 -4.41
C PRO A 208 8.66 -4.02 -4.59
N ARG A 209 9.36 -3.68 -3.50
CA ARG A 209 10.64 -2.95 -3.55
C ARG A 209 11.78 -3.81 -4.09
N LEU A 210 11.63 -5.12 -4.06
CA LEU A 210 12.60 -6.06 -4.66
C LEU A 210 12.51 -6.11 -6.19
N GLN A 211 11.75 -5.20 -6.79
CA GLN A 211 11.57 -5.03 -8.23
C GLN A 211 11.15 -6.34 -8.93
N PRO A 212 10.04 -6.97 -8.50
CA PRO A 212 9.61 -8.21 -9.10
C PRO A 212 9.20 -7.99 -10.55
N GLU A 213 9.67 -8.84 -11.44
CA GLU A 213 9.17 -8.89 -12.82
C GLU A 213 7.83 -9.61 -12.83
N ILE A 214 6.79 -8.90 -13.27
CA ILE A 214 5.47 -9.48 -13.59
C ILE A 214 5.29 -9.45 -15.10
N ARG A 215 4.83 -10.55 -15.67
CA ARG A 215 4.55 -10.68 -17.10
C ARG A 215 3.04 -10.64 -17.36
N PRO A 216 2.60 -10.11 -18.52
CA PRO A 216 1.21 -10.19 -18.92
C PRO A 216 0.69 -11.64 -18.89
N GLY A 217 -0.51 -11.84 -18.32
CA GLY A 217 -1.09 -13.16 -18.14
C GLY A 217 -0.76 -13.85 -16.81
N GLU A 218 0.19 -13.33 -16.02
CA GLU A 218 0.45 -13.84 -14.66
C GLU A 218 -0.58 -13.33 -13.65
N ILE A 219 -0.87 -14.14 -12.64
CA ILE A 219 -1.72 -13.79 -11.50
C ILE A 219 -0.81 -13.35 -10.35
N LEU A 220 -0.92 -12.10 -9.93
CA LEU A 220 -0.19 -11.56 -8.79
C LEU A 220 -0.75 -12.12 -7.48
N VAL A 221 0.10 -12.74 -6.68
CA VAL A 221 -0.23 -13.22 -5.33
C VAL A 221 0.60 -12.43 -4.32
N ALA A 222 -0.06 -11.74 -3.41
CA ALA A 222 0.59 -10.85 -2.44
C ALA A 222 -0.03 -10.97 -1.04
N PRO A 223 0.72 -10.74 0.04
CA PRO A 223 0.15 -10.78 1.40
C PRO A 223 -0.83 -9.62 1.64
N VAL A 224 -0.46 -8.43 1.24
CA VAL A 224 -1.25 -7.19 1.35
C VAL A 224 -0.76 -6.22 0.29
N THR A 225 -1.62 -5.32 -0.16
CA THR A 225 -1.25 -4.35 -1.18
C THR A 225 -1.62 -2.92 -0.78
N ASP A 226 -0.82 -1.97 -1.25
CA ASP A 226 -1.05 -0.53 -1.12
C ASP A 226 -0.86 0.19 -2.46
N ALA A 227 -0.86 1.51 -2.46
CA ALA A 227 -0.72 2.29 -3.69
C ALA A 227 0.64 2.09 -4.41
N GLY A 228 1.68 1.69 -3.69
CA GLY A 228 2.98 1.35 -4.28
C GLY A 228 2.96 0.10 -5.18
N TRP A 229 1.91 -0.74 -5.05
CA TRP A 229 1.71 -1.92 -5.88
C TRP A 229 0.97 -1.65 -7.18
N THR A 230 0.35 -0.48 -7.32
CA THR A 230 -0.49 -0.13 -8.50
C THR A 230 0.18 -0.44 -9.84
N PRO A 231 1.48 -0.17 -10.05
CA PRO A 231 2.13 -0.51 -11.30
C PRO A 231 2.09 -2.01 -11.65
N LEU A 232 2.14 -2.87 -10.64
CA LEU A 232 2.09 -4.32 -10.85
C LEU A 232 0.69 -4.80 -11.23
N PHE A 233 -0.37 -4.12 -10.75
CA PHE A 233 -1.76 -4.45 -11.09
C PHE A 233 -2.06 -4.24 -12.57
N LEU A 234 -1.43 -3.23 -13.19
CA LEU A 234 -1.65 -2.93 -14.61
C LEU A 234 -1.10 -4.02 -15.54
N VAL A 235 -0.13 -4.82 -15.06
CA VAL A 235 0.49 -5.91 -15.82
C VAL A 235 -0.17 -7.25 -15.53
N ALA A 236 -0.58 -7.46 -14.28
CA ALA A 236 -1.16 -8.72 -13.83
C ALA A 236 -2.53 -8.97 -14.48
N ALA A 237 -2.80 -10.23 -14.85
CA ALA A 237 -4.11 -10.64 -15.35
C ALA A 237 -5.14 -10.80 -14.22
N GLY A 238 -4.68 -10.97 -12.98
CA GLY A 238 -5.52 -11.08 -11.79
C GLY A 238 -4.72 -10.84 -10.52
N LEU A 239 -5.42 -10.60 -9.41
CA LEU A 239 -4.84 -10.32 -8.11
C LEU A 239 -5.43 -11.24 -7.04
N VAL A 240 -4.57 -11.86 -6.24
CA VAL A 240 -4.93 -12.60 -5.03
C VAL A 240 -4.16 -12.01 -3.85
N VAL A 241 -4.85 -11.69 -2.76
CA VAL A 241 -4.23 -11.14 -1.54
C VAL A 241 -4.67 -11.94 -0.32
N ASP A 242 -3.76 -12.11 0.64
CA ASP A 242 -4.09 -12.78 1.92
C ASP A 242 -4.98 -11.88 2.78
N VAL A 243 -4.68 -10.58 2.80
CA VAL A 243 -5.42 -9.59 3.61
C VAL A 243 -5.94 -8.49 2.71
N GLY A 244 -7.26 -8.32 2.72
CA GLY A 244 -7.95 -7.30 1.95
C GLY A 244 -9.46 -7.46 2.05
N GLY A 245 -10.19 -6.52 1.49
CA GLY A 245 -11.65 -6.54 1.45
C GLY A 245 -12.17 -5.76 0.26
N PRO A 246 -13.49 -5.74 0.00
CA PRO A 246 -14.08 -5.07 -1.16
C PRO A 246 -13.70 -3.59 -1.32
N LEU A 247 -13.30 -2.94 -0.21
CA LEU A 247 -12.88 -1.53 -0.21
C LEU A 247 -11.37 -1.36 0.01
N SER A 248 -10.56 -2.43 -0.06
CA SER A 248 -9.10 -2.31 -0.03
C SER A 248 -8.59 -1.64 -1.31
N HIS A 249 -7.38 -1.07 -1.26
CA HIS A 249 -6.79 -0.39 -2.42
C HIS A 249 -6.68 -1.34 -3.63
N GLY A 250 -6.14 -2.54 -3.43
CA GLY A 250 -6.03 -3.53 -4.49
C GLY A 250 -7.38 -3.90 -5.11
N SER A 251 -8.44 -4.03 -4.28
CA SER A 251 -9.79 -4.37 -4.77
C SER A 251 -10.46 -3.25 -5.57
N ILE A 252 -10.10 -1.99 -5.30
CA ILE A 252 -10.67 -0.83 -6.01
C ILE A 252 -9.94 -0.58 -7.33
N VAL A 253 -8.64 -0.86 -7.37
CA VAL A 253 -7.79 -0.57 -8.54
C VAL A 253 -7.75 -1.75 -9.51
N ALA A 254 -7.80 -2.99 -9.01
CA ALA A 254 -7.89 -4.19 -9.84
C ALA A 254 -9.30 -4.38 -10.40
#